data_472228b4078cff621ce92458e6a1addd
#
_entry.id   472228b4078cff621ce92458e6a1addd
#
_cell.length_a   1.000
_cell.length_b   1.000
_cell.length_c   1.000
_cell.angle_alpha   90.00
_cell.angle_beta   90.00
_cell.angle_gamma   90.00
#
_symmetry.space_group_name_H-M   'P 1'
#
loop_
_entity.id
_entity.type
_entity.pdbx_description
1 polymer ?
#
loop_
_entity_poly.entity_id
_entity_poly.type
_entity_poly.pdbx_seq_one_letter_code
_entity_poly.pdbx_strand_id
1 'polypeptide(L)'
;MENVIKNFFDKIAPSWDERETLSIEYKEKLIDELDIHEHDDILDVACGTGVVTNLLHKHSKSPVTAIDISSNMIEIAKEKYKENKDDYIFIADDFLTHKFDKKFDYIIIYNAYPHFKDPKALKLKIKDSLKENGRFAIMHSMSLEKLNEHHKNVDPSIYREFLSFEEEAKRYEDYFNIEKIIDSDHLLLIGRLK
;
A
#
# COMPACT_ATOMS: atom_id res chain seq x y z
N MET A 1 -24.46 0.52 -2.43
CA MET A 1 -23.90 1.87 -2.69
C MET A 1 -22.73 1.69 -3.62
N GLU A 2 -22.65 2.45 -4.68
CA GLU A 2 -21.52 2.46 -5.61
C GLU A 2 -20.26 2.93 -4.86
N ASN A 3 -19.16 2.19 -4.98
CA ASN A 3 -17.91 2.58 -4.31
C ASN A 3 -17.20 3.65 -5.16
N VAL A 4 -17.28 4.90 -4.69
CA VAL A 4 -16.74 6.08 -5.40
C VAL A 4 -15.23 5.93 -5.65
N ILE A 5 -14.48 5.38 -4.69
CA ILE A 5 -13.03 5.15 -4.80
C ILE A 5 -12.75 4.14 -5.91
N LYS A 6 -13.46 3.00 -5.90
CA LYS A 6 -13.33 1.97 -6.94
C LYS A 6 -13.58 2.55 -8.34
N ASN A 7 -14.71 3.25 -8.52
CA ASN A 7 -15.09 3.80 -9.81
C ASN A 7 -14.06 4.83 -10.32
N PHE A 8 -13.51 5.64 -9.43
CA PHE A 8 -12.46 6.59 -9.78
C PHE A 8 -11.21 5.86 -10.30
N PHE A 9 -10.70 4.86 -9.57
CA PHE A 9 -9.51 4.13 -9.98
C PHE A 9 -9.75 3.24 -11.20
N ASP A 10 -10.92 2.60 -11.33
CA ASP A 10 -11.28 1.86 -12.55
C ASP A 10 -11.23 2.76 -13.80
N LYS A 11 -11.69 4.01 -13.68
CA LYS A 11 -11.69 4.98 -14.79
C LYS A 11 -10.30 5.39 -15.22
N ILE A 12 -9.37 5.58 -14.29
CA ILE A 12 -8.02 6.08 -14.59
C ILE A 12 -7.00 4.96 -14.83
N ALA A 13 -7.35 3.72 -14.54
CA ALA A 13 -6.46 2.56 -14.66
C ALA A 13 -5.77 2.46 -16.04
N PRO A 14 -6.44 2.66 -17.19
CA PRO A 14 -5.78 2.52 -18.50
C PRO A 14 -4.59 3.47 -18.73
N SER A 15 -4.57 4.63 -18.05
CA SER A 15 -3.46 5.60 -18.17
C SER A 15 -2.58 5.64 -16.91
N TRP A 16 -2.73 4.68 -15.99
CA TRP A 16 -2.05 4.75 -14.69
C TRP A 16 -0.54 4.67 -14.81
N ASP A 17 -0.03 3.71 -15.56
CA ASP A 17 1.41 3.52 -15.74
C ASP A 17 2.09 4.67 -16.50
N GLU A 18 1.36 5.37 -17.37
CA GLU A 18 1.86 6.57 -18.07
C GLU A 18 2.04 7.77 -17.13
N ARG A 19 1.36 7.78 -15.99
CA ARG A 19 1.48 8.81 -14.94
C ARG A 19 2.60 8.55 -13.97
N GLU A 20 3.14 7.32 -13.97
CA GLU A 20 4.25 6.94 -13.11
C GLU A 20 5.55 7.57 -13.64
N THR A 21 6.04 8.56 -12.93
CA THR A 21 7.23 9.34 -13.32
C THR A 21 8.48 9.02 -12.50
N LEU A 22 8.33 8.22 -11.44
CA LEU A 22 9.45 7.87 -10.58
C LEU A 22 10.33 6.81 -11.21
N SER A 23 11.65 7.03 -11.15
CA SER A 23 12.59 6.02 -11.62
C SER A 23 12.54 4.75 -10.78
N ILE A 24 12.93 3.63 -11.37
CA ILE A 24 13.00 2.36 -10.68
C ILE A 24 13.99 2.41 -9.51
N GLU A 25 15.12 3.10 -9.70
CA GLU A 25 16.17 3.25 -8.69
C GLU A 25 15.66 4.03 -7.46
N TYR A 26 14.78 5.01 -7.67
CA TYR A 26 14.18 5.74 -6.55
C TYR A 26 13.19 4.85 -5.78
N LYS A 27 12.36 4.10 -6.50
CA LYS A 27 11.45 3.13 -5.87
C LYS A 27 12.21 2.02 -5.11
N GLU A 28 13.31 1.51 -5.67
CA GLU A 28 14.18 0.55 -4.97
C GLU A 28 14.71 1.13 -3.66
N LYS A 29 15.21 2.36 -3.64
CA LYS A 29 15.65 3.01 -2.39
C LYS A 29 14.55 3.11 -1.34
N LEU A 30 13.32 3.42 -1.75
CA LEU A 30 12.19 3.47 -0.83
C LEU A 30 11.86 2.08 -0.26
N ILE A 31 11.91 1.03 -1.09
CA ILE A 31 11.63 -0.34 -0.66
C ILE A 31 12.76 -0.88 0.22
N ASP A 32 14.02 -0.52 -0.03
CA ASP A 32 15.17 -0.88 0.83
C ASP A 32 14.97 -0.41 2.29
N GLU A 33 14.26 0.71 2.50
CA GLU A 33 13.96 1.23 3.83
C GLU A 33 13.01 0.38 4.67
N LEU A 34 12.28 -0.54 4.02
CA LEU A 34 11.33 -1.43 4.68
C LEU A 34 11.99 -2.59 5.42
N ASP A 35 13.27 -2.88 5.13
CA ASP A 35 14.01 -3.99 5.74
C ASP A 35 13.23 -5.32 5.63
N ILE A 36 12.85 -5.66 4.38
CA ILE A 36 12.15 -6.89 4.03
C ILE A 36 13.14 -8.05 4.09
N HIS A 37 12.76 -9.15 4.73
CA HIS A 37 13.58 -10.36 4.80
C HIS A 37 13.20 -11.37 3.71
N GLU A 38 14.18 -12.20 3.34
CA GLU A 38 13.90 -13.36 2.48
C GLU A 38 12.87 -14.27 3.16
N HIS A 39 11.89 -14.71 2.36
CA HIS A 39 10.77 -15.56 2.75
C HIS A 39 9.68 -14.88 3.57
N ASP A 40 9.69 -13.55 3.74
CA ASP A 40 8.54 -12.84 4.29
C ASP A 40 7.31 -13.07 3.40
N ASP A 41 6.19 -13.44 4.02
CA ASP A 41 4.87 -13.40 3.38
C ASP A 41 4.40 -11.95 3.32
N ILE A 42 4.40 -11.36 2.12
CA ILE A 42 4.08 -9.94 1.91
C ILE A 42 2.66 -9.76 1.36
N LEU A 43 1.97 -8.75 1.89
CA LEU A 43 0.73 -8.22 1.34
C LEU A 43 0.94 -6.78 0.86
N ASP A 44 0.80 -6.56 -0.44
CA ASP A 44 0.79 -5.26 -1.10
C ASP A 44 -0.67 -4.76 -1.20
N VAL A 45 -1.02 -3.75 -0.41
CA VAL A 45 -2.39 -3.24 -0.27
C VAL A 45 -2.58 -1.99 -1.10
N ALA A 46 -3.68 -1.95 -1.88
CA ALA A 46 -3.95 -0.95 -2.91
C ALA A 46 -2.80 -0.90 -3.93
N CYS A 47 -2.44 -2.07 -4.44
CA CYS A 47 -1.26 -2.27 -5.27
C CYS A 47 -1.34 -1.60 -6.65
N GLY A 48 -2.53 -1.13 -7.06
CA GLY A 48 -2.77 -0.59 -8.39
C GLY A 48 -2.40 -1.60 -9.48
N THR A 49 -1.61 -1.16 -10.45
CA THR A 49 -1.06 -1.99 -11.53
C THR A 49 0.20 -2.77 -11.13
N GLY A 50 0.48 -2.87 -9.83
CA GLY A 50 1.65 -3.59 -9.31
C GLY A 50 2.95 -2.79 -9.42
N VAL A 51 2.92 -1.48 -9.27
CA VAL A 51 4.07 -0.56 -9.47
C VAL A 51 5.28 -0.92 -8.61
N VAL A 52 5.06 -1.40 -7.38
CA VAL A 52 6.13 -1.83 -6.46
C VAL A 52 6.09 -3.33 -6.15
N THR A 53 5.06 -4.05 -6.56
CA THR A 53 4.86 -5.47 -6.23
C THR A 53 6.04 -6.35 -6.64
N ASN A 54 6.66 -6.06 -7.81
CA ASN A 54 7.83 -6.79 -8.28
C ASN A 54 9.09 -6.50 -7.43
N LEU A 55 9.22 -5.30 -6.89
CA LEU A 55 10.33 -4.96 -5.99
C LEU A 55 10.15 -5.68 -4.64
N LEU A 56 8.92 -5.76 -4.13
CA LEU A 56 8.62 -6.52 -2.92
C LEU A 56 8.96 -8.00 -3.10
N HIS A 57 8.60 -8.61 -4.24
CA HIS A 57 9.00 -9.98 -4.58
C HIS A 57 10.52 -10.15 -4.65
N LYS A 58 11.22 -9.20 -5.31
CA LYS A 58 12.69 -9.23 -5.43
C LYS A 58 13.40 -9.29 -4.08
N HIS A 59 12.84 -8.60 -3.06
CA HIS A 59 13.38 -8.61 -1.70
C HIS A 59 13.00 -9.87 -0.91
N SER A 60 11.71 -10.23 -0.91
CA SER A 60 11.23 -11.39 -0.14
C SER A 60 11.57 -12.73 -0.76
N LYS A 61 11.79 -12.79 -2.09
CA LYS A 61 11.96 -14.02 -2.87
C LYS A 61 10.81 -15.03 -2.70
N SER A 62 9.67 -14.54 -2.24
CA SER A 62 8.42 -15.30 -2.04
C SER A 62 7.31 -14.71 -2.89
N PRO A 63 6.29 -15.48 -3.26
CA PRO A 63 5.13 -14.92 -3.95
C PRO A 63 4.46 -13.83 -3.13
N VAL A 64 4.27 -12.65 -3.77
CA VAL A 64 3.61 -11.50 -3.13
C VAL A 64 2.12 -11.57 -3.37
N THR A 65 1.32 -11.47 -2.30
CA THR A 65 -0.12 -11.24 -2.41
C THR A 65 -0.35 -9.74 -2.58
N ALA A 66 -1.12 -9.35 -3.61
CA ALA A 66 -1.39 -7.97 -3.94
C ALA A 66 -2.90 -7.76 -4.14
N ILE A 67 -3.46 -6.79 -3.44
CA ILE A 67 -4.90 -6.52 -3.46
C ILE A 67 -5.18 -5.07 -3.85
N ASP A 68 -6.15 -4.88 -4.72
CA ASP A 68 -6.67 -3.56 -5.06
C ASP A 68 -8.19 -3.60 -5.23
N ILE A 69 -8.86 -2.52 -4.85
CA ILE A 69 -10.32 -2.42 -4.99
C ILE A 69 -10.74 -2.26 -6.46
N SER A 70 -9.87 -1.73 -7.31
CA SER A 70 -10.09 -1.55 -8.75
C SER A 70 -9.83 -2.85 -9.51
N SER A 71 -10.87 -3.43 -10.09
CA SER A 71 -10.72 -4.59 -10.96
C SER A 71 -9.91 -4.28 -12.22
N ASN A 72 -10.02 -3.07 -12.77
CA ASN A 72 -9.25 -2.66 -13.94
C ASN A 72 -7.75 -2.55 -13.66
N MET A 73 -7.36 -2.05 -12.47
CA MET A 73 -5.96 -2.06 -12.03
C MET A 73 -5.41 -3.48 -11.96
N ILE A 74 -6.16 -4.40 -11.36
CA ILE A 74 -5.75 -5.80 -11.21
C ILE A 74 -5.66 -6.53 -12.56
N GLU A 75 -6.55 -6.25 -13.52
CA GLU A 75 -6.44 -6.81 -14.88
C GLU A 75 -5.14 -6.37 -15.56
N ILE A 76 -4.79 -5.08 -15.45
CA ILE A 76 -3.53 -4.54 -15.98
C ILE A 76 -2.33 -5.19 -15.28
N ALA A 77 -2.36 -5.32 -13.94
CA ALA A 77 -1.30 -5.97 -13.19
C ALA A 77 -1.10 -7.42 -13.64
N LYS A 78 -2.18 -8.20 -13.76
CA LYS A 78 -2.12 -9.60 -14.25
C LYS A 78 -1.54 -9.71 -15.64
N GLU A 79 -1.91 -8.82 -16.56
CA GLU A 79 -1.35 -8.80 -17.92
C GLU A 79 0.14 -8.42 -17.91
N LYS A 80 0.51 -7.42 -17.09
CA LYS A 80 1.90 -6.97 -16.94
C LYS A 80 2.83 -8.09 -16.45
N TYR A 81 2.35 -8.92 -15.54
CA TYR A 81 3.15 -9.96 -14.87
C TYR A 81 2.79 -11.39 -15.31
N LYS A 82 2.13 -11.56 -16.44
CA LYS A 82 1.64 -12.87 -16.93
C LYS A 82 2.73 -13.94 -17.11
N GLU A 83 3.94 -13.53 -17.47
CA GLU A 83 5.08 -14.44 -17.65
C GLU A 83 5.63 -14.97 -16.31
N ASN A 84 5.36 -14.24 -15.20
CA ASN A 84 5.81 -14.57 -13.85
C ASN A 84 4.61 -14.76 -12.91
N LYS A 85 3.51 -15.32 -13.40
CA LYS A 85 2.23 -15.41 -12.69
C LYS A 85 2.30 -16.15 -11.34
N ASP A 86 3.29 -17.04 -11.17
CA ASP A 86 3.46 -17.80 -9.93
C ASP A 86 4.14 -16.98 -8.82
N ASP A 87 4.73 -15.83 -9.16
CA ASP A 87 5.37 -14.92 -8.23
C ASP A 87 4.37 -13.92 -7.59
N TYR A 88 3.13 -13.85 -8.14
CA TYR A 88 2.16 -12.84 -7.71
C TYR A 88 0.75 -13.40 -7.59
N ILE A 89 0.07 -13.05 -6.50
CA ILE A 89 -1.34 -13.39 -6.25
C ILE A 89 -2.14 -12.09 -6.29
N PHE A 90 -2.67 -11.70 -7.46
CA PHE A 90 -3.45 -10.48 -7.64
C PHE A 90 -4.94 -10.70 -7.34
N ILE A 91 -5.49 -9.90 -6.40
CA ILE A 91 -6.87 -9.98 -5.89
C ILE A 91 -7.59 -8.65 -6.17
N ALA A 92 -8.73 -8.70 -6.86
CA ALA A 92 -9.59 -7.55 -7.06
C ALA A 92 -10.69 -7.56 -6.00
N ASP A 93 -10.48 -6.89 -4.85
CA ASP A 93 -11.44 -6.80 -3.76
C ASP A 93 -11.08 -5.64 -2.81
N ASP A 94 -12.03 -5.27 -1.93
CA ASP A 94 -11.78 -4.28 -0.88
C ASP A 94 -10.99 -4.89 0.28
N PHE A 95 -9.78 -4.40 0.51
CA PHE A 95 -8.91 -4.86 1.60
C PHE A 95 -9.62 -4.89 2.94
N LEU A 96 -10.45 -3.89 3.25
CA LEU A 96 -11.10 -3.78 4.56
C LEU A 96 -12.08 -4.93 4.84
N THR A 97 -12.67 -5.51 3.80
CA THR A 97 -13.69 -6.57 3.92
C THR A 97 -13.23 -7.94 3.46
N HIS A 98 -12.16 -8.00 2.65
CA HIS A 98 -11.61 -9.26 2.14
C HIS A 98 -11.14 -10.18 3.28
N LYS A 99 -11.39 -11.48 3.16
CA LYS A 99 -10.93 -12.50 4.11
C LYS A 99 -9.79 -13.28 3.50
N PHE A 100 -8.60 -13.12 4.07
CA PHE A 100 -7.43 -13.90 3.68
C PHE A 100 -7.41 -15.25 4.39
N ASP A 101 -6.97 -16.30 3.70
CA ASP A 101 -6.79 -17.63 4.27
C ASP A 101 -5.47 -17.78 5.06
N LYS A 102 -4.60 -16.77 4.97
CA LYS A 102 -3.31 -16.69 5.69
C LYS A 102 -3.10 -15.33 6.30
N LYS A 103 -2.12 -15.24 7.18
CA LYS A 103 -1.58 -13.99 7.73
C LYS A 103 -0.22 -13.67 7.12
N PHE A 104 0.19 -12.42 7.23
CA PHE A 104 1.36 -11.88 6.57
C PHE A 104 2.43 -11.45 7.59
N ASP A 105 3.70 -11.57 7.20
CA ASP A 105 4.83 -11.04 7.94
C ASP A 105 4.91 -9.52 7.77
N TYR A 106 4.56 -9.03 6.56
CA TYR A 106 4.61 -7.61 6.25
C TYR A 106 3.40 -7.18 5.39
N ILE A 107 2.75 -6.11 5.81
CA ILE A 107 1.68 -5.43 5.05
C ILE A 107 2.20 -4.06 4.63
N ILE A 108 2.18 -3.78 3.32
CA ILE A 108 2.70 -2.55 2.75
C ILE A 108 1.56 -1.79 2.06
N ILE A 109 1.47 -0.48 2.32
CA ILE A 109 0.55 0.47 1.67
C ILE A 109 1.41 1.56 1.03
N TYR A 110 1.57 1.51 -0.30
CA TYR A 110 2.40 2.46 -1.04
C TYR A 110 1.52 3.45 -1.82
N ASN A 111 1.72 4.76 -1.61
CA ASN A 111 1.00 5.85 -2.27
C ASN A 111 -0.54 5.78 -2.22
N ALA A 112 -1.13 5.10 -1.22
CA ALA A 112 -2.56 4.87 -1.17
C ALA A 112 -3.26 5.27 0.15
N TYR A 113 -2.50 5.59 1.20
CA TYR A 113 -3.03 5.81 2.55
C TYR A 113 -4.16 6.87 2.64
N PRO A 114 -4.13 8.01 1.93
CA PRO A 114 -5.23 8.99 1.96
C PRO A 114 -6.58 8.44 1.48
N HIS A 115 -6.59 7.38 0.69
CA HIS A 115 -7.82 6.77 0.16
C HIS A 115 -8.54 5.88 1.18
N PHE A 116 -7.90 5.53 2.28
CA PHE A 116 -8.52 4.82 3.41
C PHE A 116 -9.22 5.82 4.34
N LYS A 117 -10.51 6.06 4.10
CA LYS A 117 -11.32 7.08 4.79
C LYS A 117 -11.61 6.75 6.25
N ASP A 118 -11.55 5.48 6.63
CA ASP A 118 -11.67 5.02 8.01
C ASP A 118 -10.33 4.45 8.51
N PRO A 119 -9.46 5.30 9.10
CA PRO A 119 -8.17 4.85 9.62
C PRO A 119 -8.29 3.87 10.79
N LYS A 120 -9.43 3.87 11.51
CA LYS A 120 -9.67 2.89 12.57
C LYS A 120 -9.96 1.51 11.99
N ALA A 121 -10.81 1.43 10.97
CA ALA A 121 -11.07 0.18 10.26
C ALA A 121 -9.80 -0.36 9.61
N LEU A 122 -9.00 0.52 8.97
CA LEU A 122 -7.72 0.16 8.37
C LEU A 122 -6.76 -0.43 9.41
N LYS A 123 -6.55 0.24 10.55
CA LYS A 123 -5.71 -0.24 11.64
C LYS A 123 -6.11 -1.63 12.14
N LEU A 124 -7.39 -1.84 12.38
CA LEU A 124 -7.91 -3.14 12.86
C LEU A 124 -7.71 -4.22 11.80
N LYS A 125 -7.95 -3.90 10.53
CA LYS A 125 -7.72 -4.84 9.43
C LYS A 125 -6.26 -5.23 9.27
N ILE A 126 -5.34 -4.26 9.35
CA ILE A 126 -3.89 -4.53 9.37
C ILE A 126 -3.54 -5.48 10.51
N LYS A 127 -3.96 -5.15 11.74
CA LYS A 127 -3.73 -5.97 12.94
C LYS A 127 -4.21 -7.41 12.75
N ASP A 128 -5.43 -7.58 12.24
CA ASP A 128 -6.04 -8.92 12.11
C ASP A 128 -5.41 -9.75 10.98
N SER A 129 -4.77 -9.09 10.01
CA SER A 129 -4.13 -9.74 8.86
C SER A 129 -2.64 -10.05 9.08
N LEU A 130 -2.02 -9.51 10.13
CA LEU A 130 -0.62 -9.77 10.46
C LEU A 130 -0.42 -11.05 11.26
N LYS A 131 0.71 -11.72 11.03
CA LYS A 131 1.25 -12.75 11.92
C LYS A 131 1.68 -12.11 13.25
N GLU A 132 1.97 -12.93 14.25
CA GLU A 132 2.60 -12.50 15.49
C GLU A 132 3.97 -11.82 15.18
N ASN A 133 4.23 -10.66 15.78
CA ASN A 133 5.39 -9.81 15.47
C ASN A 133 5.47 -9.28 14.02
N GLY A 134 4.44 -9.46 13.22
CA GLY A 134 4.38 -8.93 11.86
C GLY A 134 4.43 -7.41 11.82
N ARG A 135 4.86 -6.86 10.70
CA ARG A 135 5.04 -5.40 10.49
C ARG A 135 4.05 -4.85 9.47
N PHE A 136 3.76 -3.58 9.59
CA PHE A 136 3.15 -2.82 8.51
C PHE A 136 4.03 -1.63 8.13
N ALA A 137 3.94 -1.22 6.87
CA ALA A 137 4.46 0.05 6.40
C ALA A 137 3.39 0.84 5.65
N ILE A 138 3.30 2.13 5.95
CA ILE A 138 2.57 3.11 5.17
C ILE A 138 3.60 4.06 4.59
N MET A 139 3.64 4.18 3.27
CA MET A 139 4.67 4.92 2.57
C MET A 139 4.07 5.80 1.47
N HIS A 140 4.64 7.00 1.32
CA HIS A 140 4.42 7.85 0.15
C HIS A 140 5.75 8.30 -0.44
N SER A 141 5.85 8.30 -1.75
CA SER A 141 7.04 8.68 -2.51
C SER A 141 7.29 10.19 -2.57
N MET A 142 6.51 10.99 -1.86
CA MET A 142 6.63 12.44 -1.80
C MET A 142 6.41 12.96 -0.39
N SER A 143 6.89 14.18 -0.11
CA SER A 143 6.65 14.87 1.16
C SER A 143 5.17 15.16 1.41
N LEU A 144 4.80 15.39 2.67
CA LEU A 144 3.44 15.76 3.05
C LEU A 144 2.96 17.04 2.32
N GLU A 145 3.85 18.03 2.17
CA GLU A 145 3.54 19.27 1.46
C GLU A 145 3.15 19.00 -0.01
N LYS A 146 3.95 18.21 -0.74
CA LYS A 146 3.68 17.83 -2.13
C LYS A 146 2.41 16.97 -2.25
N LEU A 147 2.20 16.08 -1.31
CA LEU A 147 1.00 15.23 -1.28
C LEU A 147 -0.27 16.07 -1.09
N ASN A 148 -0.25 17.01 -0.15
CA ASN A 148 -1.36 17.94 0.08
C ASN A 148 -1.59 18.85 -1.14
N GLU A 149 -0.52 19.35 -1.78
CA GLU A 149 -0.64 20.12 -3.02
C GLU A 149 -1.28 19.31 -4.15
N HIS A 150 -0.84 18.05 -4.31
CA HIS A 150 -1.42 17.12 -5.30
C HIS A 150 -2.93 16.93 -5.08
N HIS A 151 -3.37 16.85 -3.83
CA HIS A 151 -4.77 16.61 -3.51
C HIS A 151 -5.67 17.85 -3.62
N LYS A 152 -5.14 19.08 -3.71
CA LYS A 152 -5.96 20.30 -3.83
C LYS A 152 -6.98 20.27 -4.97
N ASN A 153 -6.65 19.56 -6.06
CA ASN A 153 -7.50 19.46 -7.24
C ASN A 153 -8.18 18.09 -7.38
N VAL A 154 -8.12 17.26 -6.35
CA VAL A 154 -8.73 15.94 -6.34
C VAL A 154 -10.06 16.01 -5.58
N ASP A 155 -11.07 15.25 -6.03
CA ASP A 155 -12.38 15.19 -5.38
C ASP A 155 -12.23 14.74 -3.90
N PRO A 156 -12.69 15.55 -2.92
CA PRO A 156 -12.59 15.19 -1.50
C PRO A 156 -13.31 13.90 -1.12
N SER A 157 -14.20 13.40 -2.01
CA SER A 157 -14.88 12.12 -1.76
C SER A 157 -13.96 10.92 -1.84
N ILE A 158 -12.80 11.01 -2.50
CA ILE A 158 -11.88 9.88 -2.74
C ILE A 158 -10.64 9.87 -1.85
N TYR A 159 -10.39 10.93 -1.07
CA TYR A 159 -9.26 10.98 -0.15
C TYR A 159 -9.65 11.61 1.18
N ARG A 160 -8.82 11.45 2.19
CA ARG A 160 -8.84 12.21 3.43
C ARG A 160 -7.54 12.98 3.61
N GLU A 161 -7.62 14.13 4.21
CA GLU A 161 -6.42 14.85 4.67
C GLU A 161 -5.87 14.19 5.94
N PHE A 162 -4.56 14.27 6.12
CA PHE A 162 -3.90 13.96 7.37
C PHE A 162 -2.81 15.02 7.64
N LEU A 163 -2.42 15.15 8.91
CA LEU A 163 -1.53 16.24 9.33
C LEU A 163 -0.07 15.86 9.07
N SER A 164 0.48 14.99 9.90
CA SER A 164 1.84 14.48 9.77
C SER A 164 1.86 12.98 10.09
N PHE A 165 2.94 12.29 9.73
CA PHE A 165 3.05 10.89 10.08
C PHE A 165 3.28 10.67 11.58
N GLU A 166 3.82 11.66 12.32
CA GLU A 166 3.85 11.63 13.78
C GLU A 166 2.44 11.61 14.39
N GLU A 167 1.51 12.41 13.85
CA GLU A 167 0.12 12.41 14.31
C GLU A 167 -0.63 11.14 13.89
N GLU A 168 -0.39 10.65 12.67
CA GLU A 168 -1.01 9.40 12.20
C GLU A 168 -0.48 8.19 12.98
N ALA A 169 0.81 8.16 13.33
CA ALA A 169 1.44 7.08 14.11
C ALA A 169 0.74 6.85 15.47
N LYS A 170 0.30 7.92 16.15
CA LYS A 170 -0.43 7.82 17.41
C LYS A 170 -1.70 6.97 17.31
N ARG A 171 -2.31 6.88 16.11
CA ARG A 171 -3.49 6.05 15.86
C ARG A 171 -3.20 4.55 15.95
N TYR A 172 -1.93 4.16 15.79
CA TYR A 172 -1.49 2.77 15.73
C TYR A 172 -0.87 2.28 17.04
N GLU A 173 -0.48 3.19 17.95
CA GLU A 173 0.27 2.89 19.17
C GLU A 173 -0.46 1.96 20.16
N ASP A 174 -1.78 1.83 20.10
CA ASP A 174 -2.55 0.93 20.95
C ASP A 174 -2.29 -0.57 20.63
N TYR A 175 -1.96 -0.90 19.38
CA TYR A 175 -1.69 -2.26 18.93
C TYR A 175 -0.28 -2.49 18.39
N PHE A 176 0.46 -1.42 18.10
CA PHE A 176 1.76 -1.51 17.43
C PHE A 176 2.83 -0.74 18.19
N ASN A 177 4.04 -1.29 18.17
CA ASN A 177 5.26 -0.56 18.48
C ASN A 177 5.72 0.16 17.21
N ILE A 178 5.76 1.49 17.24
CA ILE A 178 6.23 2.28 16.10
C ILE A 178 7.74 2.18 16.04
N GLU A 179 8.27 1.69 14.91
CA GLU A 179 9.70 1.43 14.71
C GLU A 179 10.38 2.55 13.93
N LYS A 180 9.66 3.17 12.97
CA LYS A 180 10.26 4.20 12.10
C LYS A 180 9.19 5.20 11.66
N ILE A 181 9.56 6.48 11.68
CA ILE A 181 8.80 7.57 11.07
C ILE A 181 9.77 8.40 10.23
N ILE A 182 9.40 8.66 8.98
CA ILE A 182 10.04 9.66 8.11
C ILE A 182 8.94 10.59 7.62
N ASP A 183 9.15 11.89 7.80
CA ASP A 183 8.30 12.95 7.27
C ASP A 183 9.23 14.03 6.70
N SER A 184 9.76 13.80 5.51
CA SER A 184 10.73 14.66 4.85
C SER A 184 10.46 14.77 3.34
N ASP A 185 11.38 14.34 2.47
CA ASP A 185 11.20 14.26 1.01
C ASP A 185 10.24 13.16 0.57
N HIS A 186 10.05 12.16 1.43
CA HIS A 186 9.04 11.12 1.34
C HIS A 186 8.45 10.86 2.75
N LEU A 187 7.37 10.08 2.80
CA LEU A 187 6.70 9.72 4.05
C LEU A 187 6.83 8.21 4.28
N LEU A 188 7.20 7.82 5.51
CA LEU A 188 7.26 6.43 5.92
C LEU A 188 6.84 6.27 7.39
N LEU A 189 5.94 5.34 7.64
CA LEU A 189 5.54 4.89 8.97
C LEU A 189 5.64 3.37 9.02
N ILE A 190 6.49 2.84 9.89
CA ILE A 190 6.61 1.40 10.14
C ILE A 190 6.21 1.11 11.59
N GLY A 191 5.36 0.11 11.76
CA GLY A 191 4.97 -0.41 13.07
C GLY A 191 4.98 -1.93 13.11
N ARG A 192 5.33 -2.47 14.28
CA ARG A 192 5.33 -3.91 14.59
C ARG A 192 4.19 -4.24 15.52
N LEU A 193 3.44 -5.30 15.23
CA LEU A 193 2.38 -5.82 16.09
C LEU A 193 2.95 -6.21 17.47
N LYS A 194 2.26 -5.77 18.53
CA LYS A 194 2.63 -6.07 19.93
C LYS A 194 2.34 -7.49 20.31
#